data_0a7343d345dceffe5cd32e3c61970877
#
_entry.id   0a7343d345dceffe5cd32e3c61970877
#
_cell.length_a   1.000
_cell.length_b   1.000
_cell.length_c   1.000
_cell.angle_alpha   90.00
_cell.angle_beta   90.00
_cell.angle_gamma   90.00
#
_symmetry.space_group_name_H-M   'P 1'
#
loop_
_entity.id
_entity.type
_entity.pdbx_description
1 polymer ?
#
loop_
_entity_poly.entity_id
_entity_poly.type
_entity_poly.pdbx_seq_one_letter_code
_entity_poly.pdbx_strand_id
1 'polypeptide(L)'
;IYQGFFGNPLEGKWKHDESDMILEVDDHNEAELDWKNLIDGKDVDVELGYTLDIKAKQITFTVKQEELDETAKELGDNVTASEVEQAINSVLTTFNYSVDRTELTLTEWDYGDQIIFEKADK
;
A
#
# COMPACT_ATOMS: atom_id res chain seq x y z
N ILE A 1 31.47 -5.25 0.92
CA ILE A 1 30.90 -5.35 0.82
C ILE A 1 29.90 -4.78 1.18
N TYR A 2 29.71 -4.57 1.00
CA TYR A 2 28.81 -3.94 1.24
C TYR A 2 27.76 -4.61 1.66
N GLN A 3 27.53 -4.50 2.51
CA GLN A 3 26.71 -5.09 2.91
C GLN A 3 25.62 -4.65 2.77
N GLY A 4 25.54 -4.37 2.40
CA GLY A 4 24.73 -4.11 2.12
C GLY A 4 23.68 -3.71 2.38
N PHE A 5 23.14 -3.78 1.79
CA PHE A 5 21.91 -3.38 1.89
C PHE A 5 21.05 -4.52 2.14
N PHE A 6 20.58 -4.56 3.30
CA PHE A 6 19.70 -5.61 3.68
C PHE A 6 18.29 -5.13 3.87
N GLY A 7 18.07 -3.86 3.69
CA GLY A 7 16.76 -3.31 3.88
C GLY A 7 15.89 -3.51 2.67
N ASN A 8 14.65 -3.10 2.81
CA ASN A 8 13.67 -3.12 1.77
C ASN A 8 13.84 -1.86 0.92
N PRO A 9 14.04 -1.98 -0.40
CA PRO A 9 14.21 -0.78 -1.23
C PRO A 9 12.99 0.11 -1.25
N LEU A 10 11.83 -0.41 -0.87
CA LEU A 10 10.58 0.37 -0.85
C LEU A 10 10.28 0.95 0.52
N GLU A 11 11.14 0.70 1.52
CA GLU A 11 10.88 1.18 2.87
C GLU A 11 10.78 2.69 2.88
N GLY A 12 9.75 3.21 3.53
CA GLY A 12 9.55 4.63 3.65
C GLY A 12 8.10 5.01 3.44
N LYS A 13 7.88 6.30 3.36
CA LYS A 13 6.54 6.85 3.23
C LYS A 13 6.38 7.44 1.85
N TRP A 14 5.34 7.03 1.16
CA TRP A 14 5.10 7.38 -0.23
C TRP A 14 3.72 7.97 -0.38
N LYS A 15 3.58 8.98 -1.22
CA LYS A 15 2.35 9.72 -1.35
C LYS A 15 1.91 9.79 -2.81
N HIS A 16 0.64 9.54 -3.04
CA HIS A 16 0.04 9.69 -4.36
C HIS A 16 -1.01 10.79 -4.24
N ASP A 17 -0.67 11.99 -4.71
CA ASP A 17 -1.50 13.17 -4.50
C ASP A 17 -2.85 13.09 -5.17
N GLU A 18 -2.86 12.54 -6.36
CA GLU A 18 -4.07 12.48 -7.15
C GLU A 18 -5.22 11.77 -6.46
N SER A 19 -4.92 10.73 -5.73
CA SER A 19 -5.94 9.95 -5.02
C SER A 19 -5.93 10.16 -3.51
N ASP A 20 -5.09 11.06 -3.01
CA ASP A 20 -4.94 11.32 -1.59
C ASP A 20 -4.59 10.05 -0.81
N MET A 21 -3.66 9.29 -1.34
CA MET A 21 -3.25 8.02 -0.75
C MET A 21 -1.83 8.13 -0.22
N ILE A 22 -1.60 7.61 0.97
CA ILE A 22 -0.27 7.52 1.55
C ILE A 22 0.00 6.05 1.85
N LEU A 23 1.13 5.56 1.40
CA LEU A 23 1.55 4.19 1.65
C LEU A 23 2.86 4.24 2.42
N GLU A 24 2.85 3.68 3.60
CA GLU A 24 4.06 3.61 4.41
C GLU A 24 4.50 2.15 4.49
N VAL A 25 5.69 1.87 3.97
CA VAL A 25 6.22 0.51 3.89
C VAL A 25 7.30 0.37 4.95
N ASP A 26 7.14 -0.61 5.83
CA ASP A 26 8.17 -0.85 6.84
C ASP A 26 9.02 -2.05 6.44
N ASP A 27 9.96 -2.42 7.28
CA ASP A 27 10.90 -3.48 6.96
C ASP A 27 10.50 -4.84 7.54
N HIS A 28 9.25 -4.97 8.01
CA HIS A 28 8.78 -6.21 8.62
C HIS A 28 7.67 -6.86 7.81
N ASN A 29 7.66 -6.63 6.51
CA ASN A 29 6.64 -7.17 5.60
C ASN A 29 5.25 -6.62 5.91
N GLU A 30 5.21 -5.43 6.47
CA GLU A 30 3.96 -4.73 6.76
C GLU A 30 3.98 -3.35 6.14
N ALA A 31 2.81 -2.89 5.75
CA ALA A 31 2.66 -1.56 5.20
C ALA A 31 1.36 -0.97 5.72
N GLU A 32 1.33 0.34 5.85
CA GLU A 32 0.11 1.02 6.26
C GLU A 32 -0.41 1.82 5.09
N LEU A 33 -1.69 1.65 4.79
CA LEU A 33 -2.35 2.37 3.71
C LEU A 33 -3.32 3.36 4.32
N ASP A 34 -3.12 4.64 4.01
CA ASP A 34 -3.97 5.70 4.49
C ASP A 34 -4.56 6.37 3.25
N TRP A 35 -5.84 6.18 3.02
CA TRP A 35 -6.49 6.64 1.80
C TRP A 35 -7.66 7.55 2.19
N LYS A 36 -7.48 8.82 1.97
CA LYS A 36 -8.45 9.81 2.42
C LYS A 36 -9.69 9.82 1.55
N ASN A 37 -10.82 10.01 2.21
CA ASN A 37 -12.11 10.15 1.55
C ASN A 37 -12.50 8.95 0.68
N LEU A 38 -12.04 7.77 1.05
CA LEU A 38 -12.26 6.60 0.20
C LEU A 38 -13.68 6.04 0.30
N ILE A 39 -14.24 6.00 1.50
CA ILE A 39 -15.58 5.45 1.71
C ILE A 39 -16.47 6.52 2.33
N ASP A 40 -17.43 6.98 1.56
CA ASP A 40 -18.43 7.98 2.03
C ASP A 40 -17.79 9.20 2.70
N GLY A 41 -16.69 9.67 2.11
CA GLY A 41 -15.98 10.82 2.64
C GLY A 41 -15.14 10.53 3.87
N LYS A 42 -14.99 9.25 4.23
CA LYS A 42 -14.22 8.86 5.39
C LYS A 42 -12.86 8.35 4.98
N ASP A 43 -11.87 8.62 5.82
CA ASP A 43 -10.51 8.16 5.58
C ASP A 43 -10.39 6.70 5.97
N VAL A 44 -9.74 5.90 5.12
CA VAL A 44 -9.49 4.50 5.40
C VAL A 44 -8.02 4.34 5.77
N ASP A 45 -7.78 3.77 6.93
CA ASP A 45 -6.45 3.52 7.44
C ASP A 45 -6.40 2.03 7.76
N VAL A 46 -5.65 1.28 6.97
CA VAL A 46 -5.63 -0.18 7.11
C VAL A 46 -4.20 -0.70 7.03
N GLU A 47 -3.91 -1.69 7.84
CA GLU A 47 -2.60 -2.33 7.81
C GLU A 47 -2.61 -3.48 6.83
N LEU A 48 -1.61 -3.49 5.95
CA LEU A 48 -1.46 -4.51 4.92
C LEU A 48 -0.21 -5.33 5.18
N GLY A 49 -0.22 -6.55 4.66
CA GLY A 49 1.00 -7.32 4.57
C GLY A 49 1.53 -7.23 3.15
N TYR A 50 2.79 -7.53 2.95
CA TYR A 50 3.32 -7.62 1.60
C TYR A 50 4.40 -8.69 1.51
N THR A 51 4.60 -9.18 0.30
CA THR A 51 5.74 -10.02 -0.02
C THR A 51 6.51 -9.32 -1.12
N LEU A 52 7.82 -9.42 -1.07
CA LEU A 52 8.69 -8.69 -1.97
C LEU A 52 9.62 -9.66 -2.68
N ASP A 53 9.63 -9.60 -4.00
CA ASP A 53 10.57 -10.36 -4.81
C ASP A 53 11.54 -9.37 -5.44
N ILE A 54 12.69 -9.21 -4.83
CA ILE A 54 13.65 -8.20 -5.26
C ILE A 54 14.22 -8.52 -6.63
N LYS A 55 14.42 -9.79 -6.92
CA LYS A 55 14.94 -10.17 -8.21
C LYS A 55 14.00 -9.87 -9.35
N ALA A 56 12.73 -10.17 -9.15
CA ALA A 56 11.71 -9.90 -10.16
C ALA A 56 11.22 -8.47 -10.11
N LYS A 57 11.56 -7.74 -9.05
CA LYS A 57 11.06 -6.40 -8.79
C LYS A 57 9.55 -6.38 -8.72
N GLN A 58 9.03 -7.25 -7.88
CA GLN A 58 7.58 -7.35 -7.67
C GLN A 58 7.24 -7.25 -6.21
N ILE A 59 6.10 -6.63 -5.93
CA ILE A 59 5.57 -6.56 -4.58
C ILE A 59 4.10 -6.96 -4.65
N THR A 60 3.66 -7.78 -3.68
CA THR A 60 2.27 -8.22 -3.60
C THR A 60 1.73 -7.79 -2.25
N PHE A 61 0.62 -7.06 -2.27
CA PHE A 61 -0.05 -6.62 -1.05
C PHE A 61 -1.20 -7.54 -0.71
N THR A 62 -1.33 -7.84 0.57
CA THR A 62 -2.43 -8.65 1.09
C THR A 62 -2.97 -7.98 2.34
N VAL A 63 -4.15 -8.43 2.78
CA VAL A 63 -4.75 -7.90 4.00
C VAL A 63 -5.37 -9.04 4.78
N LYS A 64 -5.22 -9.01 6.10
CA LYS A 64 -5.82 -10.01 6.95
C LYS A 64 -7.24 -9.64 7.29
N GLN A 65 -8.09 -10.64 7.47
CA GLN A 65 -9.49 -10.40 7.82
C GLN A 65 -9.63 -9.55 9.07
N GLU A 66 -8.81 -9.79 10.07
CA GLU A 66 -8.90 -9.02 11.32
C GLU A 66 -8.57 -7.55 11.12
N GLU A 67 -7.70 -7.23 10.16
CA GLU A 67 -7.40 -5.84 9.86
C GLU A 67 -8.57 -5.17 9.16
N LEU A 68 -9.24 -5.90 8.29
CA LEU A 68 -10.45 -5.40 7.64
C LEU A 68 -11.56 -5.14 8.67
N ASP A 69 -11.72 -6.08 9.61
CA ASP A 69 -12.73 -5.95 10.66
C ASP A 69 -12.47 -4.73 11.52
N GLU A 70 -11.21 -4.53 11.88
CA GLU A 70 -10.82 -3.42 12.73
C GLU A 70 -11.03 -2.08 12.04
N THR A 71 -10.64 -2.00 10.77
CA THR A 71 -10.81 -0.79 9.99
C THR A 71 -12.29 -0.46 9.82
N ALA A 72 -13.11 -1.47 9.53
CA ALA A 72 -14.54 -1.27 9.38
C ALA A 72 -15.16 -0.74 10.68
N LYS A 73 -14.70 -1.28 11.79
CA LYS A 73 -15.20 -0.86 13.10
C LYS A 73 -14.86 0.60 13.36
N GLU A 74 -13.68 1.03 12.98
CA GLU A 74 -13.29 2.43 13.14
C GLU A 74 -14.10 3.37 12.27
N LEU A 75 -14.56 2.89 11.13
CA LEU A 75 -15.33 3.72 10.21
C LEU A 75 -16.81 3.83 10.60
N GLY A 76 -17.28 2.98 11.51
CA GLY A 76 -18.63 3.09 12.02
C GLY A 76 -19.52 1.92 11.65
N ASP A 77 -20.74 1.95 12.18
CA ASP A 77 -21.64 0.81 12.07
C ASP A 77 -22.15 0.56 10.66
N ASN A 78 -22.04 1.55 9.79
CA ASN A 78 -22.56 1.43 8.44
C ASN A 78 -21.56 0.88 7.43
N VAL A 79 -20.36 0.55 7.88
CA VAL A 79 -19.30 0.06 6.99
C VAL A 79 -18.95 -1.36 7.38
N THR A 80 -18.91 -2.25 6.40
CA THR A 80 -18.55 -3.65 6.63
C THR A 80 -17.12 -3.91 6.20
N ALA A 81 -16.55 -5.00 6.71
CA ALA A 81 -15.21 -5.42 6.30
C ALA A 81 -15.15 -5.68 4.80
N SER A 82 -16.23 -6.22 4.23
CA SER A 82 -16.29 -6.46 2.80
C SER A 82 -16.22 -5.17 1.99
N GLU A 83 -16.86 -4.12 2.49
CA GLU A 83 -16.80 -2.82 1.82
C GLU A 83 -15.40 -2.24 1.85
N VAL A 84 -14.69 -2.41 2.97
CA VAL A 84 -13.31 -1.95 3.07
C VAL A 84 -12.45 -2.71 2.06
N GLU A 85 -12.61 -4.01 2.01
CA GLU A 85 -11.84 -4.85 1.10
C GLU A 85 -12.06 -4.44 -0.35
N GLN A 86 -13.31 -4.21 -0.72
CA GLN A 86 -13.62 -3.81 -2.09
C GLN A 86 -13.06 -2.42 -2.41
N ALA A 87 -13.08 -1.53 -1.43
CA ALA A 87 -12.59 -0.17 -1.65
C ALA A 87 -11.09 -0.15 -1.91
N ILE A 88 -10.33 -1.03 -1.27
CA ILE A 88 -8.88 -1.06 -1.45
C ILE A 88 -8.41 -2.16 -2.39
N ASN A 89 -9.36 -2.81 -3.07
CA ASN A 89 -9.05 -3.96 -3.89
C ASN A 89 -8.01 -3.68 -4.98
N SER A 90 -7.98 -2.46 -5.48
CA SER A 90 -7.03 -2.10 -6.53
C SER A 90 -5.57 -2.16 -6.05
N VAL A 91 -5.37 -2.15 -4.75
CA VAL A 91 -4.03 -2.24 -4.15
C VAL A 91 -3.70 -3.68 -3.79
N LEU A 92 -4.69 -4.54 -3.61
CA LEU A 92 -4.49 -5.92 -3.16
C LEU A 92 -4.15 -6.83 -4.33
N THR A 93 -3.00 -6.56 -4.94
CA THR A 93 -2.57 -7.33 -6.10
C THR A 93 -1.04 -7.29 -6.18
N THR A 94 -0.50 -7.86 -7.24
CA THR A 94 0.94 -7.85 -7.47
C THR A 94 1.29 -6.71 -8.42
N PHE A 95 2.32 -5.97 -8.05
CA PHE A 95 2.82 -4.87 -8.87
C PHE A 95 4.27 -5.11 -9.22
N ASN A 96 4.63 -4.73 -10.43
CA ASN A 96 6.03 -4.55 -10.76
C ASN A 96 6.41 -3.18 -10.24
N TYR A 97 7.57 -3.04 -9.62
CA TYR A 97 7.92 -1.75 -9.04
C TYR A 97 9.19 -1.19 -9.64
N SER A 98 9.27 0.12 -9.64
CA SER A 98 10.49 0.84 -9.97
C SER A 98 10.62 1.94 -8.93
N VAL A 99 11.76 2.02 -8.28
CA VAL A 99 11.93 2.97 -7.18
C VAL A 99 13.27 3.69 -7.31
N ASP A 100 13.24 4.98 -7.03
CA ASP A 100 14.47 5.75 -6.87
C ASP A 100 14.32 6.60 -5.62
N ARG A 101 15.17 7.61 -5.45
CA ARG A 101 15.18 8.39 -4.22
C ARG A 101 13.92 9.19 -4.00
N THR A 102 13.22 9.55 -5.06
CA THR A 102 12.11 10.49 -4.97
C THR A 102 10.79 9.89 -5.44
N GLU A 103 10.83 8.75 -6.12
CA GLU A 103 9.61 8.28 -6.77
C GLU A 103 9.53 6.76 -6.72
N LEU A 104 8.32 6.27 -6.49
CA LEU A 104 8.01 4.85 -6.55
C LEU A 104 6.90 4.65 -7.56
N THR A 105 7.15 3.85 -8.58
CA THR A 105 6.13 3.52 -9.58
C THR A 105 5.70 2.07 -9.38
N LEU A 106 4.42 1.87 -9.18
CA LEU A 106 3.83 0.53 -9.10
C LEU A 106 3.01 0.30 -10.35
N THR A 107 3.37 -0.75 -11.10
CA THR A 107 2.66 -1.10 -12.32
C THR A 107 1.94 -2.42 -12.09
N GLU A 108 0.63 -2.41 -12.16
CA GLU A 108 -0.17 -3.59 -11.90
C GLU A 108 0.17 -4.66 -12.94
N TRP A 109 0.43 -5.87 -12.48
CA TRP A 109 1.07 -6.91 -13.30
C TRP A 109 0.19 -7.38 -14.47
N ASP A 110 -1.11 -7.28 -14.33
CA ASP A 110 -2.04 -7.85 -15.30
C ASP A 110 -2.50 -6.83 -16.34
N TYR A 111 -2.98 -5.68 -15.89
CA TYR A 111 -3.52 -4.66 -16.79
C TYR A 111 -2.56 -3.52 -17.09
N GLY A 112 -1.47 -3.43 -16.33
CA GLY A 112 -0.47 -2.40 -16.57
C GLY A 112 -0.81 -1.01 -16.07
N ASP A 113 -1.85 -0.89 -15.25
CA ASP A 113 -2.18 0.39 -14.63
C ASP A 113 -1.06 0.81 -13.69
N GLN A 114 -0.73 2.07 -13.71
CA GLN A 114 0.37 2.58 -12.91
C GLN A 114 -0.10 3.52 -11.82
N ILE A 115 0.54 3.43 -10.66
CA ILE A 115 0.37 4.39 -9.58
C ILE A 115 1.76 4.95 -9.29
N ILE A 116 1.93 6.25 -9.44
CA ILE A 116 3.21 6.88 -9.23
C ILE A 116 3.17 7.65 -7.92
N PHE A 117 3.98 7.20 -6.99
CA PHE A 117 4.07 7.83 -5.68
C PHE A 117 5.31 8.70 -5.60
N GLU A 118 5.23 9.75 -4.83
CA GLU A 118 6.38 10.58 -4.52
C GLU A 118 6.79 10.35 -3.08
N LYS A 119 8.08 10.46 -2.83
CA LYS A 119 8.59 10.29 -1.48
C LYS A 119 8.01 11.38 -0.58
N ALA A 120 7.37 10.95 0.50
CA ALA A 120 6.83 11.87 1.48
C ALA A 120 7.85 12.02 2.58
N ASP A 121 8.29 13.22 2.82
CA ASP A 121 9.28 13.43 3.78
C ASP A 121 8.76 13.40 5.10
N LYS A 122 9.18 12.48 5.79
CA LYS A 122 8.85 12.40 7.13
C LYS A 122 7.42 12.54 7.36
#